data_7d6009cb568c320a50e84a1a53578a33
#
_entry.id   7d6009cb568c320a50e84a1a53578a33
#
_cell.length_a   1.000
_cell.length_b   1.000
_cell.length_c   1.000
_cell.angle_alpha   90.00
_cell.angle_beta   90.00
_cell.angle_gamma   90.00
#
_symmetry.space_group_name_H-M   'P 1'
#
loop_
_entity.id
_entity.type
_entity.pdbx_description
1 polymer ?
#
loop_
_entity_poly.entity_id
_entity_poly.type
_entity_poly.pdbx_seq_one_letter_code
_entity_poly.pdbx_strand_id
1 'polypeptide(L)'
;LAPIMSIYQARFVRYLQSRGLLSGVEPRVWCFAGDGEMDEPEASGALTLAARENLDNLIWVVNCNLQRLDGPVRGNGKIIQELESLFRGAGWNVIKVIWGSDWDPLLEADDKGLLLKRMEEAVDGDYQKYSVEPGSYTRKHFFGKYPELLEMVNHMTDDQIRKLLRGGHDPAKVYAAYKRAVEHKG
;
A
#
# COMPACT_ATOMS: atom_id res chain seq x y z
N LEU A 1 -17.69 3.37 7.46
CA LEU A 1 -18.59 4.21 6.62
C LEU A 1 -17.86 5.18 5.69
N ALA A 2 -16.65 5.67 6.05
CA ALA A 2 -15.90 6.62 5.21
C ALA A 2 -15.68 6.13 3.76
N PRO A 3 -15.29 4.86 3.52
CA PRO A 3 -15.12 4.33 2.17
C PRO A 3 -16.36 4.50 1.29
N ILE A 4 -17.50 4.00 1.72
CA ILE A 4 -18.75 4.08 0.92
C ILE A 4 -19.23 5.53 0.76
N MET A 5 -19.11 6.34 1.82
CA MET A 5 -19.48 7.77 1.76
C MET A 5 -18.64 8.54 0.75
N SER A 6 -17.35 8.23 0.61
CA SER A 6 -16.46 8.86 -0.35
C SER A 6 -16.90 8.59 -1.81
N ILE A 7 -17.39 7.39 -2.09
CA ILE A 7 -17.93 7.02 -3.41
C ILE A 7 -19.18 7.87 -3.73
N TYR A 8 -20.12 7.97 -2.78
CA TYR A 8 -21.31 8.79 -2.98
C TYR A 8 -20.97 10.28 -3.08
N GLN A 9 -19.99 10.77 -2.33
CA GLN A 9 -19.53 12.15 -2.44
C GLN A 9 -18.89 12.44 -3.81
N ALA A 10 -18.06 11.56 -4.32
CA ALA A 10 -17.44 11.69 -5.64
C ALA A 10 -18.51 11.68 -6.74
N ARG A 11 -19.50 10.80 -6.61
CA ARG A 11 -20.66 10.71 -7.49
C ARG A 11 -21.50 11.99 -7.46
N PHE A 12 -21.74 12.55 -6.27
CA PHE A 12 -22.49 13.80 -6.12
C PHE A 12 -21.76 14.99 -6.74
N VAL A 13 -20.44 15.08 -6.62
CA VAL A 13 -19.61 16.07 -7.31
C VAL A 13 -19.81 15.98 -8.83
N ARG A 14 -19.79 14.78 -9.42
CA ARG A 14 -20.06 14.57 -10.85
C ARG A 14 -21.47 15.00 -11.23
N TYR A 15 -22.46 14.72 -10.39
CA TYR A 15 -23.83 15.20 -10.60
C TYR A 15 -23.88 16.74 -10.63
N LEU A 16 -23.27 17.44 -9.68
CA LEU A 16 -23.25 18.90 -9.67
C LEU A 16 -22.57 19.48 -10.92
N GLN A 17 -21.46 18.88 -11.36
CA GLN A 17 -20.77 19.27 -12.59
C GLN A 17 -21.70 19.08 -13.82
N SER A 18 -22.35 17.92 -13.94
CA SER A 18 -23.26 17.63 -15.06
C SER A 18 -24.48 18.57 -15.11
N ARG A 19 -24.87 19.11 -13.96
CA ARG A 19 -25.98 20.09 -13.86
C ARG A 19 -25.51 21.54 -14.05
N GLY A 20 -24.22 21.77 -14.28
CA GLY A 20 -23.67 23.14 -14.38
C GLY A 20 -23.65 23.92 -13.07
N LEU A 21 -23.92 23.25 -11.93
CA LEU A 21 -23.92 23.87 -10.60
C LEU A 21 -22.50 23.99 -10.01
N LEU A 22 -21.54 23.29 -10.59
CA LEU A 22 -20.12 23.35 -10.22
C LEU A 22 -19.30 23.44 -11.51
N SER A 23 -18.84 24.64 -11.86
CA SER A 23 -18.07 24.91 -13.07
C SER A 23 -16.70 25.47 -12.73
N GLY A 24 -15.70 25.18 -13.57
CA GLY A 24 -14.35 25.73 -13.45
C GLY A 24 -13.50 25.11 -12.32
N VAL A 25 -14.01 24.09 -11.62
CA VAL A 25 -13.30 23.38 -10.57
C VAL A 25 -13.42 21.87 -10.81
N GLU A 26 -12.32 21.15 -10.66
CA GLU A 26 -12.28 19.68 -10.65
C GLU A 26 -11.99 19.16 -9.24
N PRO A 27 -12.97 19.15 -8.33
CA PRO A 27 -12.73 18.70 -6.97
C PRO A 27 -12.47 17.19 -6.95
N ARG A 28 -11.49 16.81 -6.14
CA ARG A 28 -11.18 15.41 -5.86
C ARG A 28 -11.63 15.03 -4.46
N VAL A 29 -12.13 13.82 -4.34
CA VAL A 29 -12.50 13.22 -3.07
C VAL A 29 -11.39 12.26 -2.66
N TRP A 30 -10.86 12.45 -1.45
CA TRP A 30 -9.85 11.60 -0.86
C TRP A 30 -10.46 10.81 0.28
N CYS A 31 -10.26 9.50 0.27
CA CYS A 31 -10.63 8.61 1.36
C CYS A 31 -9.36 8.00 1.94
N PHE A 32 -9.16 8.18 3.23
CA PHE A 32 -8.09 7.54 3.99
C PHE A 32 -8.71 6.45 4.85
N ALA A 33 -8.25 5.21 4.69
CA ALA A 33 -8.76 4.06 5.41
C ALA A 33 -7.60 3.17 5.89
N GLY A 34 -7.79 2.46 6.98
CA GLY A 34 -6.89 1.38 7.38
C GLY A 34 -7.18 0.08 6.62
N ASP A 35 -6.21 -0.83 6.59
CA ASP A 35 -6.40 -2.17 6.01
C ASP A 35 -7.48 -2.96 6.74
N GLY A 36 -7.60 -2.83 8.07
CA GLY A 36 -8.67 -3.44 8.85
C GLY A 36 -10.08 -2.92 8.50
N GLU A 37 -10.21 -1.68 8.03
CA GLU A 37 -11.52 -1.15 7.58
C GLU A 37 -11.99 -1.80 6.27
N MET A 38 -11.08 -2.39 5.50
CA MET A 38 -11.41 -3.10 4.26
C MET A 38 -12.06 -4.47 4.49
N ASP A 39 -11.98 -4.99 5.71
CA ASP A 39 -12.66 -6.24 6.09
C ASP A 39 -14.18 -6.03 6.24
N GLU A 40 -14.63 -4.79 6.45
CA GLU A 40 -16.04 -4.46 6.56
C GLU A 40 -16.75 -4.56 5.20
N PRO A 41 -17.87 -5.29 5.10
CA PRO A 41 -18.62 -5.45 3.86
C PRO A 41 -19.03 -4.10 3.23
N GLU A 42 -19.33 -3.11 4.06
CA GLU A 42 -19.70 -1.76 3.64
C GLU A 42 -18.53 -1.01 2.98
N ALA A 43 -17.30 -1.32 3.35
CA ALA A 43 -16.12 -0.71 2.74
C ALA A 43 -15.87 -1.28 1.34
N SER A 44 -16.00 -2.60 1.17
CA SER A 44 -15.70 -3.30 -0.08
C SER A 44 -16.89 -3.39 -1.04
N GLY A 45 -18.12 -3.33 -0.55
CA GLY A 45 -19.34 -3.62 -1.31
C GLY A 45 -19.63 -2.67 -2.48
N ALA A 46 -19.11 -1.45 -2.47
CA ALA A 46 -19.36 -0.46 -3.52
C ALA A 46 -18.15 -0.17 -4.44
N LEU A 47 -17.07 -0.92 -4.34
CA LEU A 47 -15.86 -0.72 -5.16
C LEU A 47 -16.16 -0.76 -6.67
N THR A 48 -16.96 -1.73 -7.11
CA THR A 48 -17.33 -1.88 -8.52
C THR A 48 -18.24 -0.75 -9.02
N LEU A 49 -18.98 -0.08 -8.13
CA LEU A 49 -19.81 1.07 -8.51
C LEU A 49 -18.94 2.24 -8.94
N ALA A 50 -17.89 2.56 -8.19
CA ALA A 50 -16.97 3.64 -8.52
C ALA A 50 -16.32 3.44 -9.90
N ALA A 51 -15.86 2.22 -10.18
CA ALA A 51 -15.26 1.88 -11.47
C ALA A 51 -16.27 1.95 -12.62
N ARG A 52 -17.48 1.42 -12.45
CA ARG A 52 -18.52 1.46 -13.48
C ARG A 52 -18.98 2.88 -13.82
N GLU A 53 -18.95 3.79 -12.86
CA GLU A 53 -19.32 5.20 -13.07
C GLU A 53 -18.12 6.09 -13.44
N ASN A 54 -16.93 5.51 -13.64
CA ASN A 54 -15.70 6.22 -13.98
C ASN A 54 -15.45 7.42 -13.05
N LEU A 55 -15.49 7.16 -11.74
CA LEU A 55 -15.26 8.19 -10.73
C LEU A 55 -13.75 8.49 -10.58
N ASP A 56 -13.11 9.01 -11.63
CA ASP A 56 -11.70 9.39 -11.67
C ASP A 56 -11.36 10.62 -10.78
N ASN A 57 -12.37 11.22 -10.16
CA ASN A 57 -12.25 12.22 -9.11
C ASN A 57 -12.15 11.62 -7.70
N LEU A 58 -12.10 10.30 -7.55
CA LEU A 58 -12.01 9.59 -6.27
C LEU A 58 -10.63 8.94 -6.11
N ILE A 59 -9.98 9.21 -5.00
CA ILE A 59 -8.69 8.60 -4.64
C ILE A 59 -8.82 7.98 -3.26
N TRP A 60 -8.47 6.70 -3.14
CA TRP A 60 -8.37 6.01 -1.86
C TRP A 60 -6.93 5.79 -1.48
N VAL A 61 -6.62 6.07 -0.21
CA VAL A 61 -5.33 5.80 0.42
C VAL A 61 -5.57 4.77 1.51
N VAL A 62 -5.15 3.53 1.28
CA VAL A 62 -5.27 2.46 2.26
C VAL A 62 -3.94 2.32 3.00
N ASN A 63 -3.96 2.63 4.30
CA ASN A 63 -2.80 2.48 5.16
C ASN A 63 -2.70 1.04 5.68
N CYS A 64 -1.82 0.27 5.05
CA CYS A 64 -1.58 -1.12 5.42
C CYS A 64 -0.51 -1.20 6.52
N ASN A 65 -0.93 -1.03 7.76
CA ASN A 65 -0.03 -1.18 8.92
C ASN A 65 0.10 -2.63 9.39
N LEU A 66 -0.60 -3.56 8.76
CA LEU A 66 -0.64 -4.99 9.07
C LEU A 66 -1.22 -5.30 10.46
N GLN A 67 -2.01 -4.38 11.00
CA GLN A 67 -2.69 -4.53 12.30
C GLN A 67 -4.20 -4.57 12.08
N ARG A 68 -4.81 -5.68 12.45
CA ARG A 68 -6.26 -5.86 12.44
C ARG A 68 -6.78 -5.93 13.87
N LEU A 69 -8.03 -5.52 14.09
CA LEU A 69 -8.67 -5.57 15.41
C LEU A 69 -8.80 -7.00 15.92
N ASP A 70 -9.08 -7.93 15.04
CA ASP A 70 -9.31 -9.34 15.37
C ASP A 70 -8.04 -10.20 15.27
N GLY A 71 -6.87 -9.57 15.10
CA GLY A 71 -5.61 -10.26 14.90
C GLY A 71 -5.48 -10.90 13.51
N PRO A 72 -4.37 -11.56 13.21
CA PRO A 72 -4.20 -12.26 11.94
C PRO A 72 -5.14 -13.47 11.92
N VAL A 73 -6.25 -13.36 11.22
CA VAL A 73 -7.23 -14.43 11.05
C VAL A 73 -6.62 -15.64 10.33
N ARG A 74 -5.52 -15.44 9.61
CA ARG A 74 -4.73 -16.50 8.98
C ARG A 74 -3.25 -16.24 9.19
N GLY A 75 -2.52 -17.21 9.71
CA GLY A 75 -1.08 -17.12 9.96
C GLY A 75 -0.22 -16.85 8.71
N ASN A 76 -0.78 -16.97 7.52
CA ASN A 76 -0.14 -16.75 6.22
C ASN A 76 -0.76 -15.56 5.46
N GLY A 77 -1.34 -14.58 6.16
CA GLY A 77 -1.94 -13.40 5.55
C GLY A 77 -0.94 -12.56 4.76
N LYS A 78 -1.38 -12.06 3.62
CA LYS A 78 -0.69 -11.12 2.73
C LYS A 78 -1.67 -10.05 2.30
N ILE A 79 -2.07 -9.23 3.26
CA ILE A 79 -3.18 -8.28 3.09
C ILE A 79 -2.97 -7.31 1.91
N ILE A 80 -1.74 -6.87 1.66
CA ILE A 80 -1.44 -5.94 0.56
C ILE A 80 -1.77 -6.58 -0.79
N GLN A 81 -1.39 -7.86 -0.99
CA GLN A 81 -1.67 -8.59 -2.22
C GLN A 81 -3.17 -8.91 -2.37
N GLU A 82 -3.82 -9.24 -1.26
CA GLU A 82 -5.27 -9.47 -1.22
C GLU A 82 -6.03 -8.20 -1.62
N LEU A 83 -5.71 -7.07 -1.02
CA LEU A 83 -6.31 -5.78 -1.36
C LEU A 83 -5.99 -5.34 -2.79
N GLU A 84 -4.74 -5.50 -3.25
CA GLU A 84 -4.39 -5.21 -4.65
C GLU A 84 -5.29 -6.00 -5.61
N SER A 85 -5.46 -7.29 -5.36
CA SER A 85 -6.29 -8.16 -6.20
C SER A 85 -7.75 -7.74 -6.18
N LEU A 86 -8.28 -7.37 -5.00
CA LEU A 86 -9.63 -6.89 -4.84
C LEU A 86 -9.88 -5.59 -5.64
N PHE A 87 -9.03 -4.59 -5.47
CA PHE A 87 -9.18 -3.30 -6.15
C PHE A 87 -8.99 -3.43 -7.65
N ARG A 88 -7.97 -4.17 -8.11
CA ARG A 88 -7.76 -4.41 -9.56
C ARG A 88 -8.93 -5.17 -10.17
N GLY A 89 -9.42 -6.22 -9.48
CA GLY A 89 -10.60 -6.98 -9.92
C GLY A 89 -11.87 -6.14 -10.01
N ALA A 90 -11.99 -5.10 -9.16
CA ALA A 90 -13.08 -4.13 -9.21
C ALA A 90 -12.89 -3.03 -10.28
N GLY A 91 -11.77 -3.01 -11.02
CA GLY A 91 -11.50 -2.04 -12.08
C GLY A 91 -10.75 -0.77 -11.64
N TRP A 92 -10.15 -0.77 -10.45
CA TRP A 92 -9.38 0.38 -9.96
C TRP A 92 -7.94 0.38 -10.47
N ASN A 93 -7.38 1.58 -10.68
CA ASN A 93 -5.93 1.75 -10.81
C ASN A 93 -5.28 1.68 -9.43
N VAL A 94 -4.32 0.76 -9.25
CA VAL A 94 -3.67 0.52 -7.96
C VAL A 94 -2.20 0.92 -8.01
N ILE A 95 -1.80 1.79 -7.09
CA ILE A 95 -0.41 2.19 -6.87
C ILE A 95 0.02 1.64 -5.52
N LYS A 96 1.08 0.82 -5.50
CA LYS A 96 1.64 0.28 -4.25
C LYS A 96 2.86 1.08 -3.82
N VAL A 97 2.88 1.46 -2.54
CA VAL A 97 4.02 2.13 -1.88
C VAL A 97 4.48 1.22 -0.74
N ILE A 98 5.43 0.34 -1.02
CA ILE A 98 5.83 -0.73 -0.09
C ILE A 98 7.13 -0.37 0.64
N TRP A 99 8.18 -0.04 -0.12
CA TRP A 99 9.50 0.18 0.39
C TRP A 99 9.92 1.64 0.29
N GLY A 100 10.61 2.14 1.32
CA GLY A 100 11.23 3.46 1.31
C GLY A 100 12.46 3.52 0.41
N SER A 101 12.97 4.73 0.19
CA SER A 101 14.11 4.98 -0.70
C SER A 101 15.40 4.29 -0.22
N ASP A 102 15.52 3.99 1.06
CA ASP A 102 16.66 3.25 1.62
C ASP A 102 16.79 1.82 1.08
N TRP A 103 15.71 1.26 0.54
CA TRP A 103 15.70 -0.06 -0.10
C TRP A 103 16.12 0.00 -1.56
N ASP A 104 16.07 1.15 -2.22
CA ASP A 104 16.33 1.27 -3.66
C ASP A 104 17.71 0.71 -4.05
N PRO A 105 18.82 1.03 -3.34
CA PRO A 105 20.13 0.46 -3.67
C PRO A 105 20.21 -1.06 -3.53
N LEU A 106 19.49 -1.64 -2.55
CA LEU A 106 19.45 -3.09 -2.36
C LEU A 106 18.62 -3.78 -3.46
N LEU A 107 17.53 -3.15 -3.88
CA LEU A 107 16.68 -3.63 -4.98
C LEU A 107 17.41 -3.53 -6.33
N GLU A 108 18.18 -2.46 -6.54
CA GLU A 108 19.00 -2.28 -7.75
C GLU A 108 20.14 -3.30 -7.83
N ALA A 109 20.68 -3.73 -6.69
CA ALA A 109 21.74 -4.74 -6.60
C ALA A 109 21.21 -6.18 -6.66
N ASP A 110 19.90 -6.40 -6.69
CA ASP A 110 19.30 -7.73 -6.68
C ASP A 110 19.17 -8.33 -8.10
N ASP A 111 20.30 -8.50 -8.77
CA ASP A 111 20.36 -9.01 -10.15
C ASP A 111 19.68 -10.37 -10.35
N LYS A 112 19.56 -11.17 -9.28
CA LYS A 112 18.97 -12.52 -9.31
C LYS A 112 17.52 -12.56 -8.85
N GLY A 113 16.95 -11.43 -8.41
CA GLY A 113 15.61 -11.35 -7.86
C GLY A 113 15.43 -12.12 -6.53
N LEU A 114 16.53 -12.40 -5.82
CA LEU A 114 16.49 -13.19 -4.60
C LEU A 114 15.94 -12.38 -3.41
N LEU A 115 16.21 -11.07 -3.39
CA LEU A 115 15.64 -10.15 -2.41
C LEU A 115 14.12 -10.03 -2.60
N LEU A 116 13.66 -9.86 -3.83
CA LEU A 116 12.23 -9.84 -4.16
C LEU A 116 11.57 -11.16 -3.78
N LYS A 117 12.19 -12.29 -4.10
CA LYS A 117 11.70 -13.61 -3.69
C LYS A 117 11.58 -13.71 -2.16
N ARG A 118 12.58 -13.24 -1.41
CA ARG A 118 12.54 -13.23 0.05
C ARG A 118 11.42 -12.34 0.60
N MET A 119 11.19 -11.19 -0.03
CA MET A 119 10.08 -10.29 0.31
C MET A 119 8.72 -10.96 0.08
N GLU A 120 8.58 -11.73 -0.99
CA GLU A 120 7.36 -12.47 -1.29
C GLU A 120 7.13 -13.67 -0.34
N GLU A 121 8.18 -14.29 0.16
CA GLU A 121 8.08 -15.41 1.12
C GLU A 121 7.65 -14.96 2.51
N ALA A 122 7.99 -13.73 2.91
CA ALA A 122 7.63 -13.19 4.21
C ALA A 122 6.13 -12.90 4.28
N VAL A 123 5.53 -13.28 5.39
CA VAL A 123 4.11 -13.04 5.68
C VAL A 123 3.95 -11.81 6.60
N ASP A 124 2.71 -11.33 6.74
CA ASP A 124 2.41 -10.13 7.51
C ASP A 124 2.94 -10.18 8.95
N GLY A 125 2.83 -11.35 9.61
CA GLY A 125 3.36 -11.56 10.95
C GLY A 125 4.89 -11.45 11.04
N ASP A 126 5.62 -11.85 9.99
CA ASP A 126 7.07 -11.67 9.91
C ASP A 126 7.41 -10.18 9.82
N TYR A 127 6.71 -9.45 8.94
CA TYR A 127 6.92 -8.01 8.79
C TYR A 127 6.60 -7.20 10.05
N GLN A 128 5.59 -7.62 10.82
CA GLN A 128 5.32 -7.02 12.13
C GLN A 128 6.52 -7.20 13.07
N LYS A 129 7.10 -8.42 13.15
CA LYS A 129 8.28 -8.68 13.96
C LYS A 129 9.48 -7.85 13.52
N TYR A 130 9.76 -7.75 12.22
CA TYR A 130 10.87 -6.94 11.69
C TYR A 130 10.72 -5.45 12.02
N SER A 131 9.51 -4.97 12.30
CA SER A 131 9.26 -3.58 12.68
C SER A 131 9.57 -3.27 14.13
N VAL A 132 9.45 -4.24 15.04
CA VAL A 132 9.59 -4.04 16.50
C VAL A 132 10.90 -4.58 17.04
N GLU A 133 11.46 -5.62 16.42
CA GLU A 133 12.68 -6.27 16.85
C GLU A 133 13.93 -5.46 16.44
N PRO A 134 15.08 -5.68 17.10
CA PRO A 134 16.36 -5.07 16.70
C PRO A 134 16.77 -5.43 15.26
N GLY A 135 17.59 -4.58 14.62
CA GLY A 135 18.10 -4.86 13.26
C GLY A 135 18.88 -6.17 13.13
N SER A 136 19.51 -6.64 14.21
CA SER A 136 20.14 -7.96 14.27
C SER A 136 19.14 -9.11 14.05
N TYR A 137 17.89 -8.94 14.50
CA TYR A 137 16.82 -9.92 14.23
C TYR A 137 16.47 -9.96 12.74
N THR A 138 16.30 -8.79 12.12
CA THR A 138 16.03 -8.69 10.67
C THR A 138 17.22 -9.24 9.86
N ARG A 139 18.46 -8.91 10.23
CA ARG A 139 19.66 -9.50 9.62
C ARG A 139 19.59 -11.02 9.63
N LYS A 140 19.34 -11.61 10.80
CA LYS A 140 19.34 -13.06 10.99
C LYS A 140 18.16 -13.75 10.30
N HIS A 141 16.94 -13.22 10.44
CA HIS A 141 15.72 -13.93 10.08
C HIS A 141 15.14 -13.53 8.72
N PHE A 142 15.46 -12.32 8.22
CA PHE A 142 15.07 -11.89 6.88
C PHE A 142 16.22 -12.14 5.90
N PHE A 143 17.34 -11.44 6.05
CA PHE A 143 18.48 -11.56 5.14
C PHE A 143 19.21 -12.89 5.28
N GLY A 144 19.37 -13.40 6.50
CA GLY A 144 20.07 -14.64 6.79
C GLY A 144 19.40 -15.91 6.30
N LYS A 145 18.21 -15.82 5.69
CA LYS A 145 17.57 -16.96 5.04
C LYS A 145 18.31 -17.43 3.78
N TYR A 146 19.00 -16.50 3.12
CA TYR A 146 19.83 -16.74 1.95
C TYR A 146 21.22 -16.14 2.17
N PRO A 147 22.30 -16.93 1.99
CA PRO A 147 23.68 -16.43 2.18
C PRO A 147 23.99 -15.18 1.34
N GLU A 148 23.46 -15.12 0.11
CA GLU A 148 23.69 -14.01 -0.80
C GLU A 148 23.03 -12.71 -0.29
N LEU A 149 21.88 -12.79 0.35
CA LEU A 149 21.24 -11.62 0.96
C LEU A 149 21.96 -11.16 2.20
N LEU A 150 22.55 -12.09 2.97
CA LEU A 150 23.38 -11.75 4.11
C LEU A 150 24.66 -11.03 3.66
N GLU A 151 25.28 -11.48 2.57
CA GLU A 151 26.44 -10.81 1.96
C GLU A 151 26.05 -9.42 1.42
N MET A 152 24.91 -9.28 0.78
CA MET A 152 24.39 -7.99 0.27
C MET A 152 24.37 -6.91 1.38
N VAL A 153 24.03 -7.27 2.60
CA VAL A 153 23.93 -6.33 3.74
C VAL A 153 25.12 -6.43 4.72
N ASN A 154 26.18 -7.09 4.34
CA ASN A 154 27.36 -7.31 5.21
C ASN A 154 28.02 -5.98 5.62
N HIS A 155 28.00 -4.99 4.74
CA HIS A 155 28.54 -3.64 4.97
C HIS A 155 27.65 -2.76 5.87
N MET A 156 26.41 -3.15 6.12
CA MET A 156 25.45 -2.38 6.93
C MET A 156 25.55 -2.76 8.40
N THR A 157 25.42 -1.79 9.29
CA THR A 157 25.23 -2.05 10.72
C THR A 157 23.78 -2.49 11.00
N ASP A 158 23.55 -3.09 12.16
CA ASP A 158 22.19 -3.48 12.56
C ASP A 158 21.27 -2.26 12.72
N ASP A 159 21.81 -1.12 13.15
CA ASP A 159 21.05 0.14 13.21
C ASP A 159 20.67 0.66 11.82
N GLN A 160 21.52 0.47 10.82
CA GLN A 160 21.18 0.81 9.43
C GLN A 160 20.12 -0.11 8.88
N ILE A 161 20.18 -1.42 9.16
CA ILE A 161 19.13 -2.37 8.76
C ILE A 161 17.79 -2.00 9.41
N ARG A 162 17.80 -1.61 10.69
CA ARG A 162 16.58 -1.17 11.38
C ARG A 162 15.95 0.09 10.78
N LYS A 163 16.75 0.94 10.16
CA LYS A 163 16.32 2.19 9.50
C LYS A 163 15.82 2.00 8.08
N LEU A 164 15.83 0.79 7.53
CA LEU A 164 15.21 0.49 6.24
C LEU A 164 13.69 0.66 6.36
N LEU A 165 13.20 1.83 5.98
CA LEU A 165 11.81 2.23 6.19
C LEU A 165 10.86 1.58 5.19
N ARG A 166 9.60 1.46 5.60
CA ARG A 166 8.50 1.18 4.69
C ARG A 166 8.14 2.43 3.90
N GLY A 167 7.63 2.27 2.68
CA GLY A 167 7.33 3.35 1.76
C GLY A 167 6.34 4.38 2.30
N GLY A 168 5.37 3.95 3.12
CA GLY A 168 4.42 4.85 3.79
C GLY A 168 5.06 5.83 4.79
N HIS A 169 6.29 5.57 5.24
CA HIS A 169 7.08 6.45 6.10
C HIS A 169 8.10 7.28 5.32
N ASP A 170 8.14 7.16 4.00
CA ASP A 170 9.02 7.91 3.11
C ASP A 170 8.22 9.02 2.40
N PRO A 171 8.39 10.30 2.77
CA PRO A 171 7.64 11.39 2.17
C PRO A 171 7.83 11.51 0.66
N ALA A 172 9.01 11.18 0.13
CA ALA A 172 9.28 11.25 -1.31
C ALA A 172 8.47 10.17 -2.08
N LYS A 173 8.43 8.94 -1.57
CA LYS A 173 7.64 7.84 -2.15
C LYS A 173 6.15 8.14 -2.05
N VAL A 174 5.67 8.65 -0.92
CA VAL A 174 4.26 9.04 -0.72
C VAL A 174 3.87 10.17 -1.66
N TYR A 175 4.70 11.22 -1.77
CA TYR A 175 4.45 12.31 -2.70
C TYR A 175 4.38 11.83 -4.15
N ALA A 176 5.33 11.01 -4.58
CA ALA A 176 5.35 10.46 -5.94
C ALA A 176 4.08 9.64 -6.24
N ALA A 177 3.62 8.84 -5.28
CA ALA A 177 2.39 8.06 -5.43
C ALA A 177 1.15 8.95 -5.52
N TYR A 178 1.04 9.96 -4.67
CA TYR A 178 -0.09 10.90 -4.69
C TYR A 178 -0.11 11.71 -5.99
N LYS A 179 1.04 12.20 -6.44
CA LYS A 179 1.17 12.88 -7.73
C LYS A 179 0.68 11.99 -8.86
N ARG A 180 1.16 10.75 -8.92
CA ARG A 180 0.75 9.77 -9.95
C ARG A 180 -0.76 9.46 -9.89
N ALA A 181 -1.34 9.37 -8.68
CA ALA A 181 -2.78 9.16 -8.52
C ALA A 181 -3.60 10.37 -9.03
N VAL A 182 -3.13 11.59 -8.75
CA VAL A 182 -3.78 12.84 -9.20
C VAL A 182 -3.68 13.01 -10.71
N GLU A 183 -2.59 12.61 -11.33
CA GLU A 183 -2.36 12.72 -12.77
C GLU A 183 -3.04 11.60 -13.58
N HIS A 184 -3.51 10.55 -12.92
CA HIS A 184 -4.22 9.44 -13.58
C HIS A 184 -5.58 9.92 -14.12
N LYS A 185 -5.87 9.53 -15.36
CA LYS A 185 -7.16 9.76 -16.03
C LYS A 185 -7.66 8.44 -16.57
N GLY A 186 -8.88 8.05 -16.21
CA GLY A 186 -9.50 6.79 -16.67
C GLY A 186 -10.23 6.05 -15.59
#